data_01bcaddb2d682440eb695c9f43e8c9e7
#
_entry.id   01bcaddb2d682440eb695c9f43e8c9e7
#
_cell.length_a   1.000
_cell.length_b   1.000
_cell.length_c   1.000
_cell.angle_alpha   90.00
_cell.angle_beta   90.00
_cell.angle_gamma   90.00
#
_symmetry.space_group_name_H-M   'P 1'
#
loop_
_entity.id
_entity.type
_entity.pdbx_description
1 polymer ?
#
loop_
_entity_poly.entity_id
_entity_poly.type
_entity_poly.pdbx_seq_one_letter_code
_entity_poly.pdbx_strand_id
1 'polypeptide(L)'
;MEKQIHGGNIYDKEVSLDFSVNINPLGMPDGVQDAILNNMSGYETYPDIRYTALREAVAGKERVQADRILCGNGASELIMAVVRAEKPYKCAVAAPSFSGYERAVSAYGAETEYYKLDEKNGFGYADACSQLKDMDIQMCFICNPNNPTGNLIPEDILVNILDICRDRNIVVVADECFLRFNPQYEIISCKRFLDDYDNLVIINAFTKFYAMAGIRLGYMMSAN
;
A
#
# COMPACT_ATOMS: atom_id res chain seq x y z
N MET A 1 3.57 23.98 10.30
CA MET A 1 3.68 22.74 9.50
C MET A 1 3.99 23.13 8.07
N GLU A 2 5.20 22.87 7.58
CA GLU A 2 5.47 22.94 6.15
C GLU A 2 4.55 21.95 5.43
N LYS A 3 3.83 22.44 4.41
CA LYS A 3 3.03 21.56 3.55
C LYS A 3 3.98 20.56 2.88
N GLN A 4 3.99 19.31 3.32
CA GLN A 4 4.63 18.24 2.55
C GLN A 4 3.94 18.17 1.20
N ILE A 5 4.63 18.64 0.15
CA ILE A 5 4.13 18.63 -1.21
C ILE A 5 4.30 17.20 -1.73
N HIS A 6 3.20 16.55 -2.07
CA HIS A 6 3.24 15.27 -2.78
C HIS A 6 3.85 15.49 -4.17
N GLY A 7 4.70 14.56 -4.64
CA GLY A 7 5.22 14.61 -6.00
C GLY A 7 4.12 14.63 -7.08
N GLY A 8 4.48 15.00 -8.31
CA GLY A 8 3.54 15.08 -9.45
C GLY A 8 2.84 16.44 -9.60
N ASN A 9 3.17 17.44 -8.80
CA ASN A 9 2.68 18.80 -9.01
C ASN A 9 3.57 19.52 -10.05
N ILE A 10 3.25 19.28 -11.33
CA ILE A 10 3.97 19.83 -12.49
C ILE A 10 3.20 20.95 -13.21
N TYR A 11 2.01 21.32 -12.71
CA TYR A 11 1.06 22.18 -13.44
C TYR A 11 1.39 23.67 -13.37
N ASP A 12 2.20 24.08 -12.43
CA ASP A 12 2.62 25.47 -12.17
C ASP A 12 4.08 25.75 -12.58
N LYS A 13 4.74 24.79 -13.24
CA LYS A 13 6.15 24.87 -13.65
C LYS A 13 6.37 24.24 -15.02
N GLU A 14 7.29 24.81 -15.78
CA GLU A 14 7.86 24.12 -16.95
C GLU A 14 8.82 23.04 -16.44
N VAL A 15 8.45 21.78 -16.64
CA VAL A 15 9.23 20.60 -16.20
C VAL A 15 9.67 19.82 -17.43
N SER A 16 10.98 19.77 -17.68
CA SER A 16 11.56 18.94 -18.74
C SER A 16 11.68 17.46 -18.37
N LEU A 17 11.90 17.17 -17.07
CA LEU A 17 11.99 15.83 -16.50
C LEU A 17 11.35 15.82 -15.11
N ASP A 18 10.47 14.86 -14.87
CA ASP A 18 9.80 14.68 -13.56
C ASP A 18 10.31 13.43 -12.84
N PHE A 19 11.10 13.64 -11.78
CA PHE A 19 11.55 12.60 -10.86
C PHE A 19 10.80 12.59 -9.52
N SER A 20 9.72 13.36 -9.41
CA SER A 20 8.95 13.46 -8.17
C SER A 20 7.94 12.33 -7.98
N VAL A 21 7.70 11.53 -9.03
CA VAL A 21 6.77 10.39 -9.02
C VAL A 21 7.41 9.13 -9.60
N ASN A 22 7.13 8.00 -8.97
CA ASN A 22 7.61 6.69 -9.41
C ASN A 22 6.49 5.97 -10.18
N ILE A 23 6.27 6.32 -11.44
CA ILE A 23 5.30 5.68 -12.35
C ILE A 23 6.08 4.93 -13.42
N ASN A 24 5.52 3.81 -13.91
CA ASN A 24 6.14 3.03 -14.99
C ASN A 24 6.40 3.91 -16.22
N PRO A 25 7.67 4.09 -16.61
CA PRO A 25 8.02 4.93 -17.75
C PRO A 25 7.54 4.38 -19.10
N LEU A 26 7.16 3.11 -19.17
CA LEU A 26 6.58 2.51 -20.38
C LEU A 26 5.14 2.96 -20.63
N GLY A 27 4.54 3.69 -19.68
CA GLY A 27 3.17 4.18 -19.82
C GLY A 27 2.10 3.13 -19.51
N MET A 28 0.85 3.52 -19.78
CA MET A 28 -0.32 2.65 -19.61
C MET A 28 -0.36 1.61 -20.73
N PRO A 29 -0.59 0.32 -20.41
CA PRO A 29 -0.72 -0.72 -21.43
C PRO A 29 -1.85 -0.44 -22.43
N ASP A 30 -1.63 -0.72 -23.72
CA ASP A 30 -2.59 -0.47 -24.80
C ASP A 30 -3.96 -1.11 -24.51
N GLY A 31 -3.99 -2.34 -24.01
CA GLY A 31 -5.22 -3.03 -23.65
C GLY A 31 -6.04 -2.33 -22.55
N VAL A 32 -5.40 -1.55 -21.68
CA VAL A 32 -6.10 -0.71 -20.67
C VAL A 32 -6.72 0.50 -21.33
N GLN A 33 -6.00 1.16 -22.24
CA GLN A 33 -6.51 2.30 -23.01
C GLN A 33 -7.73 1.88 -23.83
N ASP A 34 -7.61 0.76 -24.55
CA ASP A 34 -8.71 0.20 -25.36
C ASP A 34 -9.92 -0.14 -24.48
N ALA A 35 -9.70 -0.75 -23.32
CA ALA A 35 -10.79 -1.07 -22.39
C ALA A 35 -11.54 0.19 -21.92
N ILE A 36 -10.84 1.28 -21.65
CA ILE A 36 -11.46 2.56 -21.26
C ILE A 36 -12.29 3.13 -22.42
N LEU A 37 -11.70 3.21 -23.63
CA LEU A 37 -12.36 3.78 -24.80
C LEU A 37 -13.58 2.98 -25.23
N ASN A 38 -13.50 1.65 -25.20
CA ASN A 38 -14.58 0.77 -25.62
C ASN A 38 -15.74 0.67 -24.61
N ASN A 39 -15.54 1.16 -23.38
CA ASN A 39 -16.56 1.13 -22.32
C ASN A 39 -17.07 2.51 -21.91
N MET A 40 -16.95 3.51 -22.77
CA MET A 40 -17.39 4.89 -22.49
C MET A 40 -18.87 4.98 -22.08
N SER A 41 -19.76 4.19 -22.69
CA SER A 41 -21.17 4.16 -22.31
C SER A 41 -21.44 3.65 -20.89
N GLY A 42 -20.53 2.86 -20.34
CA GLY A 42 -20.61 2.40 -18.94
C GLY A 42 -20.47 3.53 -17.92
N TYR A 43 -19.90 4.67 -18.30
CA TYR A 43 -19.75 5.82 -17.40
C TYR A 43 -21.01 6.64 -17.22
N GLU A 44 -22.08 6.35 -17.97
CA GLU A 44 -23.39 7.01 -17.86
C GLU A 44 -24.22 6.44 -16.69
N THR A 45 -23.81 5.33 -16.13
CA THR A 45 -24.53 4.65 -15.06
C THR A 45 -23.68 4.55 -13.78
N TYR A 46 -24.36 4.44 -12.62
CA TYR A 46 -23.64 4.15 -11.39
C TYR A 46 -22.97 2.76 -11.45
N PRO A 47 -21.74 2.62 -10.92
CA PRO A 47 -21.09 1.32 -10.84
C PRO A 47 -21.84 0.36 -9.89
N ASP A 48 -21.58 -0.94 -10.07
CA ASP A 48 -22.01 -1.94 -9.08
C ASP A 48 -21.44 -1.59 -7.70
N ILE A 49 -22.32 -1.35 -6.73
CA ILE A 49 -21.96 -0.96 -5.36
C ILE A 49 -21.15 -2.02 -4.62
N ARG A 50 -21.19 -3.27 -5.10
CA ARG A 50 -20.40 -4.41 -4.55
C ARG A 50 -19.08 -4.63 -5.31
N TYR A 51 -18.88 -3.93 -6.43
CA TYR A 51 -17.71 -4.12 -7.31
C TYR A 51 -17.48 -5.59 -7.69
N THR A 52 -18.56 -6.37 -7.90
CA THR A 52 -18.50 -7.82 -8.05
C THR A 52 -17.53 -8.26 -9.13
N ALA A 53 -17.71 -7.80 -10.37
CA ALA A 53 -16.84 -8.16 -11.49
C ALA A 53 -15.37 -7.70 -11.27
N LEU A 54 -15.16 -6.51 -10.68
CA LEU A 54 -13.82 -6.01 -10.39
C LEU A 54 -13.13 -6.86 -9.30
N ARG A 55 -13.84 -7.18 -8.22
CA ARG A 55 -13.34 -8.04 -7.15
C ARG A 55 -12.98 -9.44 -7.65
N GLU A 56 -13.83 -10.05 -8.47
CA GLU A 56 -13.59 -11.35 -9.09
C GLU A 56 -12.35 -11.31 -10.01
N ALA A 57 -12.20 -10.27 -10.84
CA ALA A 57 -11.04 -10.09 -11.71
C ALA A 57 -9.74 -9.93 -10.92
N VAL A 58 -9.75 -9.13 -9.85
CA VAL A 58 -8.59 -8.96 -8.95
C VAL A 58 -8.30 -10.26 -8.23
N ALA A 59 -9.32 -10.93 -7.67
CA ALA A 59 -9.19 -12.19 -6.95
C ALA A 59 -8.58 -13.30 -7.83
N GLY A 60 -9.05 -13.42 -9.07
CA GLY A 60 -8.48 -14.36 -10.04
C GLY A 60 -7.02 -14.07 -10.36
N LYS A 61 -6.65 -12.79 -10.47
CA LYS A 61 -5.26 -12.38 -10.71
C LYS A 61 -4.36 -12.63 -9.48
N GLU A 62 -4.85 -12.32 -8.29
CA GLU A 62 -4.11 -12.50 -7.04
C GLU A 62 -4.15 -13.94 -6.52
N ARG A 63 -5.03 -14.78 -7.06
CA ARG A 63 -5.28 -16.15 -6.61
C ARG A 63 -5.73 -16.21 -5.14
N VAL A 64 -6.64 -15.30 -4.78
CA VAL A 64 -7.31 -15.24 -3.49
C VAL A 64 -8.83 -15.28 -3.69
N GLN A 65 -9.59 -15.44 -2.64
CA GLN A 65 -11.06 -15.40 -2.71
C GLN A 65 -11.56 -13.97 -2.91
N ALA A 66 -12.66 -13.78 -3.65
CA ALA A 66 -13.19 -12.46 -3.97
C ALA A 66 -13.76 -11.72 -2.75
N ASP A 67 -14.19 -12.42 -1.72
CA ASP A 67 -14.65 -11.84 -0.45
C ASP A 67 -13.51 -11.23 0.37
N ARG A 68 -12.27 -11.63 0.10
CA ARG A 68 -11.06 -11.03 0.69
C ARG A 68 -10.61 -9.73 0.02
N ILE A 69 -11.27 -9.31 -1.07
CA ILE A 69 -10.91 -8.12 -1.84
C ILE A 69 -11.85 -6.97 -1.53
N LEU A 70 -11.27 -5.81 -1.21
CA LEU A 70 -11.97 -4.53 -1.21
C LEU A 70 -11.27 -3.59 -2.19
N CYS A 71 -12.06 -2.96 -3.08
CA CYS A 71 -11.56 -1.99 -4.05
C CYS A 71 -11.77 -0.55 -3.55
N GLY A 72 -10.91 0.37 -3.99
CA GLY A 72 -11.00 1.79 -3.62
C GLY A 72 -10.31 2.70 -4.62
N ASN A 73 -10.41 4.00 -4.42
CA ASN A 73 -9.86 5.05 -5.30
C ASN A 73 -8.34 5.24 -5.13
N GLY A 74 -7.59 4.16 -5.34
CA GLY A 74 -6.15 4.07 -5.13
C GLY A 74 -5.77 3.76 -3.69
N ALA A 75 -4.50 3.48 -3.45
CA ALA A 75 -3.99 3.10 -2.14
C ALA A 75 -4.28 4.14 -1.03
N SER A 76 -4.27 5.43 -1.37
CA SER A 76 -4.45 6.49 -0.37
C SER A 76 -5.82 6.44 0.30
N GLU A 77 -6.89 6.15 -0.45
CA GLU A 77 -8.22 5.96 0.14
C GLU A 77 -8.26 4.72 1.03
N LEU A 78 -7.68 3.62 0.57
CA LEU A 78 -7.65 2.37 1.31
C LEU A 78 -6.85 2.49 2.63
N ILE A 79 -5.71 3.18 2.61
CA ILE A 79 -4.93 3.50 3.82
C ILE A 79 -5.80 4.27 4.83
N MET A 80 -6.49 5.32 4.37
CA MET A 80 -7.38 6.10 5.24
C MET A 80 -8.57 5.27 5.74
N ALA A 81 -9.12 4.41 4.89
CA ALA A 81 -10.25 3.53 5.24
C ALA A 81 -9.87 2.54 6.35
N VAL A 82 -8.70 1.90 6.24
CA VAL A 82 -8.20 0.95 7.26
C VAL A 82 -7.98 1.68 8.60
N VAL A 83 -7.28 2.82 8.59
CA VAL A 83 -7.07 3.60 9.83
C VAL A 83 -8.41 3.98 10.47
N ARG A 84 -9.40 4.38 9.67
CA ARG A 84 -10.74 4.75 10.16
C ARG A 84 -11.53 3.56 10.69
N ALA A 85 -11.38 2.38 10.09
CA ALA A 85 -12.07 1.16 10.50
C ALA A 85 -11.53 0.64 11.83
N GLU A 86 -10.20 0.54 11.94
CA GLU A 86 -9.49 -0.01 13.09
C GLU A 86 -9.41 0.95 14.29
N LYS A 87 -9.55 2.26 14.04
CA LYS A 87 -9.57 3.31 15.08
C LYS A 87 -8.38 3.25 16.05
N PRO A 88 -7.14 3.12 15.57
CA PRO A 88 -5.99 3.06 16.44
C PRO A 88 -5.81 4.39 17.17
N TYR A 89 -5.28 4.39 18.38
CA TYR A 89 -4.81 5.62 19.01
C TYR A 89 -3.37 5.94 18.62
N LYS A 90 -2.56 4.92 18.28
CA LYS A 90 -1.18 5.08 17.86
C LYS A 90 -0.78 4.06 16.80
N CYS A 91 -0.05 4.50 15.79
CA CYS A 91 0.44 3.67 14.68
C CYS A 91 1.96 3.75 14.57
N ALA A 92 2.61 2.61 14.30
CA ALA A 92 4.02 2.59 13.92
C ALA A 92 4.19 2.79 12.42
N VAL A 93 5.16 3.63 12.03
CA VAL A 93 5.55 3.90 10.65
C VAL A 93 7.07 3.85 10.53
N ALA A 94 7.58 3.21 9.48
CA ALA A 94 9.02 3.25 9.19
C ALA A 94 9.50 4.67 8.88
N ALA A 95 10.71 5.01 9.29
CA ALA A 95 11.35 6.27 8.90
C ALA A 95 12.78 6.01 8.38
N PRO A 96 13.06 6.32 7.07
CA PRO A 96 12.16 6.96 6.11
C PRO A 96 11.12 6.00 5.50
N SER A 97 9.91 6.51 5.22
CA SER A 97 8.89 5.79 4.45
C SER A 97 7.90 6.77 3.79
N PHE A 98 6.86 6.24 3.14
CA PHE A 98 5.87 7.04 2.44
C PHE A 98 5.04 7.89 3.41
N SER A 99 5.06 9.21 3.21
CA SER A 99 4.37 10.19 4.07
C SER A 99 2.84 10.07 4.08
N GLY A 100 2.27 9.26 3.19
CA GLY A 100 0.82 9.01 3.15
C GLY A 100 0.29 8.30 4.38
N TYR A 101 1.09 7.46 5.03
CA TYR A 101 0.71 6.77 6.27
C TYR A 101 0.52 7.76 7.41
N GLU A 102 1.52 8.58 7.69
CA GLU A 102 1.45 9.63 8.71
C GLU A 102 0.27 10.57 8.48
N ARG A 103 0.03 10.95 7.21
CA ARG A 103 -1.12 11.79 6.86
C ARG A 103 -2.46 11.14 7.18
N ALA A 104 -2.62 9.85 6.90
CA ALA A 104 -3.84 9.12 7.20
C ALA A 104 -4.04 9.00 8.71
N VAL A 105 -2.98 8.66 9.45
CA VAL A 105 -2.98 8.57 10.91
C VAL A 105 -3.33 9.92 11.55
N SER A 106 -2.67 10.99 11.13
CA SER A 106 -2.91 12.36 11.61
C SER A 106 -4.31 12.87 11.25
N ALA A 107 -4.81 12.57 10.04
CA ALA A 107 -6.16 12.96 9.60
C ALA A 107 -7.26 12.28 10.43
N TYR A 108 -7.00 11.09 10.94
CA TYR A 108 -7.88 10.40 11.87
C TYR A 108 -7.77 10.96 13.30
N GLY A 109 -6.68 11.61 13.65
CA GLY A 109 -6.40 12.11 14.99
C GLY A 109 -5.61 11.15 15.88
N ALA A 110 -5.01 10.10 15.29
CA ALA A 110 -4.12 9.19 15.98
C ALA A 110 -2.67 9.70 16.02
N GLU A 111 -1.86 9.13 16.89
CA GLU A 111 -0.43 9.41 16.99
C GLU A 111 0.39 8.53 16.05
N THR A 112 1.48 9.09 15.51
CA THR A 112 2.48 8.33 14.76
C THR A 112 3.73 8.14 15.60
N GLU A 113 4.17 6.91 15.77
CA GLU A 113 5.45 6.55 16.34
C GLU A 113 6.35 5.95 15.26
N TYR A 114 7.62 6.38 15.19
CA TYR A 114 8.50 5.96 14.12
C TYR A 114 9.49 4.89 14.58
N TYR A 115 9.54 3.75 13.86
CA TYR A 115 10.68 2.86 13.91
C TYR A 115 11.69 3.23 12.82
N LYS A 116 12.94 3.39 13.20
CA LYS A 116 13.98 3.96 12.34
C LYS A 116 14.65 2.88 11.51
N LEU A 117 14.77 3.15 10.21
CA LEU A 117 15.63 2.40 9.30
C LEU A 117 16.98 3.13 9.25
N ASP A 118 18.07 2.48 9.70
CA ASP A 118 19.38 3.12 9.83
C ASP A 118 20.05 3.27 8.45
N GLU A 119 20.47 4.48 8.13
CA GLU A 119 21.23 4.81 6.92
C GLU A 119 22.53 4.00 6.83
N LYS A 120 23.19 3.75 7.97
CA LYS A 120 24.43 2.96 8.03
C LYS A 120 24.26 1.52 7.56
N ASN A 121 23.03 0.99 7.69
CA ASN A 121 22.60 -0.33 7.23
C ASN A 121 21.87 -0.27 5.89
N GLY A 122 22.04 0.82 5.12
CA GLY A 122 21.36 1.05 3.85
C GLY A 122 19.84 1.14 3.98
N PHE A 123 19.31 1.63 5.13
CA PHE A 123 17.89 1.67 5.45
C PHE A 123 17.20 0.30 5.46
N GLY A 124 17.93 -0.75 5.85
CA GLY A 124 17.38 -2.11 6.02
C GLY A 124 16.52 -2.24 7.27
N TYR A 125 15.76 -3.34 7.35
CA TYR A 125 14.80 -3.60 8.42
C TYR A 125 15.36 -4.41 9.60
N ALA A 126 16.70 -4.58 9.71
CA ALA A 126 17.34 -5.45 10.70
C ALA A 126 16.88 -5.16 12.15
N ASP A 127 16.73 -3.88 12.51
CA ASP A 127 16.37 -3.46 13.86
C ASP A 127 14.86 -3.24 14.05
N ALA A 128 14.03 -3.45 13.02
CA ALA A 128 12.60 -3.16 13.07
C ALA A 128 11.89 -3.99 14.17
N CYS A 129 12.20 -5.28 14.25
CA CYS A 129 11.57 -6.18 15.22
C CYS A 129 11.87 -5.79 16.67
N SER A 130 13.10 -5.36 16.97
CA SER A 130 13.48 -4.92 18.33
C SER A 130 12.75 -3.64 18.72
N GLN A 131 12.67 -2.67 17.82
CA GLN A 131 11.95 -1.41 18.05
C GLN A 131 10.45 -1.66 18.24
N LEU A 132 9.82 -2.45 17.36
CA LEU A 132 8.38 -2.71 17.41
C LEU A 132 7.94 -3.43 18.69
N LYS A 133 8.79 -4.26 19.29
CA LYS A 133 8.49 -4.94 20.58
C LYS A 133 8.23 -3.98 21.72
N ASP A 134 8.91 -2.83 21.73
CA ASP A 134 8.85 -1.85 22.81
C ASP A 134 7.79 -0.74 22.58
N MET A 135 7.19 -0.66 21.37
CA MET A 135 6.19 0.35 21.02
C MET A 135 4.80 -0.03 21.53
N ASP A 136 4.08 0.93 22.12
CA ASP A 136 2.66 0.77 22.49
C ASP A 136 1.76 1.26 21.36
N ILE A 137 1.44 0.36 20.42
CA ILE A 137 0.75 0.65 19.16
C ILE A 137 -0.37 -0.34 18.88
N GLN A 138 -1.35 0.03 18.05
CA GLN A 138 -2.42 -0.85 17.58
C GLN A 138 -2.33 -1.16 16.09
N MET A 139 -1.52 -0.38 15.34
CA MET A 139 -1.35 -0.57 13.91
C MET A 139 0.10 -0.36 13.52
N CYS A 140 0.62 -1.18 12.61
CA CYS A 140 1.96 -1.08 12.05
C CYS A 140 1.88 -1.00 10.53
N PHE A 141 2.44 0.05 9.95
CA PHE A 141 2.62 0.17 8.51
C PHE A 141 3.99 -0.38 8.11
N ILE A 142 3.99 -1.29 7.13
CA ILE A 142 5.18 -1.75 6.42
C ILE A 142 5.03 -1.44 4.94
N CYS A 143 6.10 -0.97 4.29
CA CYS A 143 6.14 -0.68 2.86
C CYS A 143 7.12 -1.63 2.19
N ASN A 144 6.65 -2.48 1.31
CA ASN A 144 7.47 -3.55 0.75
C ASN A 144 7.27 -3.69 -0.79
N PRO A 145 8.20 -3.22 -1.61
CA PRO A 145 9.45 -2.48 -1.29
C PRO A 145 9.18 -1.13 -0.65
N ASN A 146 10.10 -0.71 0.23
CA ASN A 146 9.97 0.57 0.90
C ASN A 146 10.15 1.76 -0.06
N ASN A 147 9.30 2.72 0.04
CA ASN A 147 9.41 4.01 -0.64
C ASN A 147 9.84 5.08 0.40
N PRO A 148 11.04 5.73 0.28
CA PRO A 148 11.79 5.91 -0.97
C PRO A 148 12.99 4.97 -1.16
N THR A 149 13.33 4.09 -0.23
CA THR A 149 14.62 3.39 -0.22
C THR A 149 14.73 2.26 -1.24
N GLY A 150 13.60 1.71 -1.68
CA GLY A 150 13.53 0.57 -2.61
C GLY A 150 13.83 -0.79 -1.96
N ASN A 151 14.13 -0.83 -0.67
CA ASN A 151 14.48 -2.06 0.03
C ASN A 151 13.28 -2.98 0.21
N LEU A 152 13.51 -4.25 -0.02
CA LEU A 152 12.61 -5.33 0.38
C LEU A 152 12.85 -5.69 1.86
N ILE A 153 11.80 -6.09 2.54
CA ILE A 153 11.88 -6.67 3.87
C ILE A 153 12.29 -8.14 3.68
N PRO A 154 13.42 -8.59 4.27
CA PRO A 154 13.78 -10.00 4.29
C PRO A 154 12.67 -10.86 4.89
N GLU A 155 12.48 -12.07 4.36
CA GLU A 155 11.34 -12.92 4.74
C GLU A 155 11.32 -13.26 6.23
N ASP A 156 12.46 -13.58 6.80
CA ASP A 156 12.61 -13.88 8.22
C ASP A 156 12.25 -12.68 9.11
N ILE A 157 12.62 -11.46 8.69
CA ILE A 157 12.24 -10.23 9.39
C ILE A 157 10.75 -9.96 9.23
N LEU A 158 10.20 -10.15 8.00
CA LEU A 158 8.78 -9.97 7.74
C LEU A 158 7.92 -10.90 8.62
N VAL A 159 8.25 -12.18 8.67
CA VAL A 159 7.54 -13.15 9.52
C VAL A 159 7.64 -12.75 10.98
N ASN A 160 8.82 -12.36 11.46
CA ASN A 160 8.99 -11.90 12.84
C ASN A 160 8.13 -10.64 13.14
N ILE A 161 8.01 -9.70 12.22
CA ILE A 161 7.12 -8.53 12.38
C ILE A 161 5.66 -8.98 12.49
N LEU A 162 5.22 -9.89 11.60
CA LEU A 162 3.86 -10.42 11.61
C LEU A 162 3.55 -11.16 12.93
N ASP A 163 4.47 -11.99 13.42
CA ASP A 163 4.33 -12.72 14.70
C ASP A 163 4.23 -11.76 15.88
N ILE A 164 5.14 -10.79 15.99
CA ILE A 164 5.10 -9.77 17.04
C ILE A 164 3.77 -9.02 17.05
N CYS A 165 3.29 -8.65 15.87
CA CYS A 165 2.04 -7.91 15.73
C CYS A 165 0.82 -8.78 16.06
N ARG A 166 0.80 -10.04 15.61
CA ARG A 166 -0.28 -10.99 15.92
C ARG A 166 -0.38 -11.24 17.43
N ASP A 167 0.73 -11.54 18.07
CA ASP A 167 0.78 -11.87 19.51
C ASP A 167 0.35 -10.69 20.39
N ARG A 168 0.37 -9.47 19.86
CA ARG A 168 -0.02 -8.23 20.53
C ARG A 168 -1.32 -7.60 20.01
N ASN A 169 -2.04 -8.29 19.12
CA ASN A 169 -3.26 -7.80 18.47
C ASN A 169 -3.05 -6.45 17.74
N ILE A 170 -1.92 -6.29 17.07
CA ILE A 170 -1.58 -5.13 16.26
C ILE A 170 -1.92 -5.44 14.82
N VAL A 171 -2.70 -4.57 14.16
CA VAL A 171 -3.00 -4.69 12.74
C VAL A 171 -1.77 -4.33 11.90
N VAL A 172 -1.38 -5.19 10.97
CA VAL A 172 -0.29 -4.92 10.02
C VAL A 172 -0.89 -4.49 8.68
N VAL A 173 -0.52 -3.30 8.23
CA VAL A 173 -0.86 -2.79 6.90
C VAL A 173 0.38 -2.85 6.01
N ALA A 174 0.41 -3.83 5.11
CA ALA A 174 1.49 -4.04 4.16
C ALA A 174 1.18 -3.34 2.83
N ASP A 175 1.88 -2.25 2.55
CA ASP A 175 1.78 -1.55 1.26
C ASP A 175 2.72 -2.19 0.24
N GLU A 176 2.14 -2.87 -0.74
CA GLU A 176 2.85 -3.56 -1.83
C GLU A 176 2.69 -2.86 -3.19
N CYS A 177 2.33 -1.57 -3.23
CA CYS A 177 2.07 -0.83 -4.46
C CYS A 177 3.24 -0.85 -5.46
N PHE A 178 4.47 -1.06 -5.00
CA PHE A 178 5.66 -1.18 -5.84
C PHE A 178 6.12 -2.61 -6.09
N LEU A 179 5.57 -3.60 -5.38
CA LEU A 179 6.11 -4.96 -5.41
C LEU A 179 6.00 -5.61 -6.79
N ARG A 180 5.00 -5.24 -7.61
CA ARG A 180 4.83 -5.76 -8.98
C ARG A 180 5.97 -5.42 -9.93
N PHE A 181 6.82 -4.45 -9.62
CA PHE A 181 8.05 -4.20 -10.37
C PHE A 181 9.11 -5.29 -10.14
N ASN A 182 8.96 -6.10 -9.09
CA ASN A 182 9.84 -7.22 -8.83
C ASN A 182 9.32 -8.48 -9.57
N PRO A 183 10.16 -9.15 -10.40
CA PRO A 183 9.75 -10.37 -11.09
C PRO A 183 9.32 -11.53 -10.15
N GLN A 184 9.78 -11.49 -8.89
CA GLN A 184 9.44 -12.48 -7.87
C GLN A 184 8.19 -12.09 -7.04
N TYR A 185 7.36 -11.17 -7.54
CA TYR A 185 6.16 -10.70 -6.85
C TYR A 185 5.35 -11.82 -6.21
N GLU A 186 5.08 -12.90 -6.95
CA GLU A 186 4.25 -14.02 -6.48
C GLU A 186 4.84 -14.75 -5.27
N ILE A 187 6.16 -14.71 -5.10
CA ILE A 187 6.88 -15.37 -4.02
C ILE A 187 7.04 -14.43 -2.81
N ILE A 188 7.25 -13.12 -3.06
CA ILE A 188 7.59 -12.15 -2.02
C ILE A 188 6.35 -11.57 -1.36
N SER A 189 5.21 -11.48 -2.08
CA SER A 189 3.98 -10.87 -1.57
C SER A 189 3.50 -11.49 -0.26
N CYS A 190 3.07 -10.63 0.65
CA CYS A 190 2.46 -11.01 1.93
C CYS A 190 1.16 -11.82 1.75
N LYS A 191 0.56 -11.88 0.55
CA LYS A 191 -0.70 -12.61 0.30
C LYS A 191 -0.63 -14.09 0.68
N ARG A 192 0.56 -14.69 0.66
CA ARG A 192 0.80 -16.07 1.08
C ARG A 192 0.58 -16.31 2.58
N PHE A 193 0.52 -15.24 3.36
CA PHE A 193 0.33 -15.26 4.81
C PHE A 193 -1.11 -14.93 5.24
N LEU A 194 -2.03 -14.67 4.29
CA LEU A 194 -3.40 -14.27 4.61
C LEU A 194 -4.20 -15.34 5.36
N ASP A 195 -3.83 -16.61 5.23
CA ASP A 195 -4.49 -17.71 5.95
C ASP A 195 -3.93 -17.89 7.38
N ASP A 196 -2.74 -17.37 7.66
CA ASP A 196 -2.03 -17.54 8.92
C ASP A 196 -2.13 -16.31 9.84
N TYR A 197 -2.45 -15.13 9.26
CA TYR A 197 -2.49 -13.84 9.97
C TYR A 197 -3.77 -13.08 9.67
N ASP A 198 -4.74 -13.17 10.56
CA ASP A 198 -6.04 -12.47 10.48
C ASP A 198 -5.92 -10.95 10.71
N ASN A 199 -4.81 -10.50 11.30
CA ASN A 199 -4.47 -9.11 11.53
C ASN A 199 -3.69 -8.47 10.36
N LEU A 200 -3.57 -9.16 9.20
CA LEU A 200 -2.83 -8.66 8.02
C LEU A 200 -3.78 -8.06 7.00
N VAL A 201 -3.48 -6.82 6.61
CA VAL A 201 -4.10 -6.11 5.49
C VAL A 201 -3.02 -5.77 4.46
N ILE A 202 -3.23 -6.16 3.21
CA ILE A 202 -2.29 -5.89 2.12
C ILE A 202 -2.91 -4.87 1.18
N ILE A 203 -2.21 -3.79 0.86
CA ILE A 203 -2.67 -2.74 -0.05
C ILE A 203 -1.86 -2.77 -1.33
N ASN A 204 -2.57 -2.72 -2.46
CA ASN A 204 -2.01 -2.62 -3.79
C ASN A 204 -2.73 -1.55 -4.62
N ALA A 205 -2.06 -1.03 -5.66
CA ALA A 205 -2.67 -0.08 -6.57
C ALA A 205 -2.19 -0.29 -8.01
N PHE A 206 -3.07 0.05 -8.95
CA PHE A 206 -2.74 0.04 -10.38
C PHE A 206 -1.97 1.30 -10.82
N THR A 207 -1.81 2.26 -9.90
CA THR A 207 -1.20 3.58 -10.11
C THR A 207 0.21 3.50 -10.70
N LYS A 208 1.05 2.60 -10.17
CA LYS A 208 2.50 2.62 -10.41
C LYS A 208 2.90 1.71 -11.56
N PHE A 209 2.73 0.41 -11.41
CA PHE A 209 3.14 -0.58 -12.40
C PHE A 209 2.37 -0.47 -13.72
N TYR A 210 1.06 -0.19 -13.66
CA TYR A 210 0.21 -0.04 -14.84
C TYR A 210 0.09 1.41 -15.33
N ALA A 211 0.83 2.34 -14.73
CA ALA A 211 0.77 3.77 -15.06
C ALA A 211 -0.64 4.38 -15.07
N MET A 212 -1.54 3.87 -14.21
CA MET A 212 -2.95 4.29 -14.11
C MET A 212 -3.16 5.35 -13.03
N ALA A 213 -2.25 6.32 -12.91
CA ALA A 213 -2.28 7.30 -11.82
C ALA A 213 -3.56 8.14 -11.81
N GLY A 214 -4.07 8.53 -12.97
CA GLY A 214 -5.28 9.35 -13.11
C GLY A 214 -6.59 8.57 -12.90
N ILE A 215 -6.60 7.24 -13.07
CA ILE A 215 -7.80 6.40 -12.95
C ILE A 215 -8.20 6.19 -11.49
N ARG A 216 -7.26 6.27 -10.58
CA ARG A 216 -7.49 6.14 -9.14
C ARG A 216 -8.08 4.79 -8.74
N LEU A 217 -7.40 3.70 -9.11
CA LEU A 217 -7.81 2.34 -8.77
C LEU A 217 -6.78 1.65 -7.88
N GLY A 218 -7.25 1.08 -6.78
CA GLY A 218 -6.49 0.25 -5.86
C GLY A 218 -7.37 -0.84 -5.25
N TYR A 219 -6.75 -1.75 -4.56
CA TYR A 219 -7.44 -2.79 -3.81
C TYR A 219 -6.64 -3.16 -2.56
N MET A 220 -7.34 -3.70 -1.58
CA MET A 220 -6.73 -4.35 -0.45
C MET A 220 -7.20 -5.80 -0.34
N MET A 221 -6.38 -6.61 0.29
CA MET A 221 -6.63 -8.02 0.61
C MET A 221 -6.54 -8.20 2.12
N SER A 222 -7.48 -8.93 2.71
CA SER A 222 -7.46 -9.32 4.13
C SER A 222 -8.16 -10.66 4.31
N ALA A 223 -7.86 -11.34 5.40
CA ALA A 223 -8.61 -12.54 5.81
C ALA A 223 -9.95 -12.19 6.49
N ASN A 224 -10.07 -10.95 7.00
CA ASN A 224 -11.26 -10.40 7.68
C ASN A 224 -12.03 -9.43 6.82
#